data_ec27ce1c8a1d7028d9c3c4a144c560be
#
_entry.id   ec27ce1c8a1d7028d9c3c4a144c560be
#
_cell.length_a   1.000
_cell.length_b   1.000
_cell.length_c   1.000
_cell.angle_alpha   90.00
_cell.angle_beta   90.00
_cell.angle_gamma   90.00
#
_symmetry.space_group_name_H-M   'P 1'
#
loop_
_entity.id
_entity.type
_entity.pdbx_description
1 polymer ?
#
loop_
_entity_poly.entity_id
_entity_poly.type
_entity_poly.pdbx_seq_one_letter_code
_entity_poly.pdbx_strand_id
1 'polypeptide(L)'
;MARPPSTAGPSAAVLLLHGGAETGLAAPPPGPLNLPAVRMRPFARSIAVATGGGDGGVLVRTARYAHRGWNGPREDPLHDAVRALDALRREAGDIPVVLVGHSMGARAALRAAGHPLVRGVVGLAPWCPADDPVDQLAGRDVVLLHSTRDRITSPRASQRLTARARPAGARTCLVAIRSSDHAMLRRAGQWHALTARIVAGLLGLGPLPGPVEAALALPPDAPAVDGTLDLDWLEV
;
A
#
# COMPACT_ATOMS: atom_id res chain seq x y z
N MET A 1 -2.40 35.35 -14.76
CA MET A 1 -1.52 35.58 -13.59
C MET A 1 -1.18 34.22 -13.00
N ALA A 2 0.06 33.76 -13.09
CA ALA A 2 0.52 32.53 -12.47
C ALA A 2 0.54 32.70 -10.94
N ARG A 3 -0.06 31.74 -10.21
CA ARG A 3 -0.03 31.72 -8.76
C ARG A 3 1.44 31.56 -8.31
N PRO A 4 1.93 32.34 -7.34
CA PRO A 4 3.30 32.17 -6.87
C PRO A 4 3.46 30.75 -6.30
N PRO A 5 4.64 30.13 -6.45
CA PRO A 5 4.90 28.81 -5.88
C PRO A 5 4.69 28.85 -4.36
N SER A 6 3.92 27.90 -3.83
CA SER A 6 3.73 27.77 -2.40
C SER A 6 5.08 27.48 -1.76
N THR A 7 5.50 28.31 -0.80
CA THR A 7 6.71 28.12 0.00
C THR A 7 6.54 27.08 1.10
N ALA A 8 5.34 26.49 1.25
CA ALA A 8 5.07 25.41 2.17
C ALA A 8 5.68 24.09 1.65
N GLY A 9 6.45 23.42 2.50
CA GLY A 9 6.97 22.09 2.23
C GLY A 9 5.84 21.06 2.00
N PRO A 10 6.19 19.82 1.62
CA PRO A 10 5.19 18.77 1.39
C PRO A 10 4.39 18.48 2.66
N SER A 11 3.07 18.34 2.53
CA SER A 11 2.15 18.10 3.65
C SER A 11 1.97 16.61 3.97
N ALA A 12 2.30 15.72 3.05
CA ALA A 12 2.19 14.28 3.17
C ALA A 12 3.10 13.56 2.17
N ALA A 13 3.25 12.24 2.33
CA ALA A 13 3.96 11.44 1.34
C ALA A 13 3.27 10.09 1.07
N VAL A 14 3.56 9.52 -0.08
CA VAL A 14 3.24 8.15 -0.46
C VAL A 14 4.53 7.43 -0.82
N LEU A 15 4.78 6.30 -0.17
CA LEU A 15 5.92 5.44 -0.48
C LEU A 15 5.44 4.18 -1.19
N LEU A 16 5.83 4.01 -2.45
CA LEU A 16 5.52 2.82 -3.24
C LEU A 16 6.61 1.76 -3.07
N LEU A 17 6.16 0.52 -2.88
CA LEU A 17 7.01 -0.65 -2.69
C LEU A 17 6.65 -1.72 -3.74
N HIS A 18 7.56 -1.99 -4.67
CA HIS A 18 7.30 -2.94 -5.74
C HIS A 18 7.47 -4.40 -5.29
N GLY A 19 6.93 -5.33 -6.07
CA GLY A 19 7.08 -6.76 -5.85
C GLY A 19 8.52 -7.24 -6.06
N GLY A 20 8.76 -8.48 -5.68
CA GLY A 20 10.06 -9.14 -5.82
C GLY A 20 9.91 -10.66 -5.68
N ALA A 21 11.02 -11.33 -5.41
CA ALA A 21 11.07 -12.77 -5.20
C ALA A 21 11.07 -13.12 -3.70
N GLU A 22 10.81 -14.39 -3.38
CA GLU A 22 11.00 -14.90 -2.03
C GLU A 22 12.49 -14.91 -1.64
N THR A 23 13.35 -15.30 -2.59
CA THR A 23 14.79 -15.31 -2.41
C THR A 23 15.51 -14.63 -3.59
N GLY A 24 16.59 -13.93 -3.30
CA GLY A 24 17.45 -13.33 -4.34
C GLY A 24 18.31 -12.18 -3.80
N LEU A 25 19.60 -12.43 -3.68
CA LEU A 25 20.60 -11.48 -3.15
C LEU A 25 21.14 -10.51 -4.22
N ALA A 26 20.84 -10.76 -5.50
CA ALA A 26 21.22 -9.81 -6.55
C ALA A 26 20.39 -8.52 -6.42
N ALA A 27 20.97 -7.39 -6.80
CA ALA A 27 20.23 -6.15 -6.92
C ALA A 27 19.10 -6.28 -7.97
N PRO A 28 17.98 -5.58 -7.79
CA PRO A 28 16.97 -5.49 -8.84
C PRO A 28 17.58 -4.95 -10.14
N PRO A 29 17.16 -5.45 -11.32
CA PRO A 29 17.67 -4.92 -12.58
C PRO A 29 17.29 -3.43 -12.72
N PRO A 30 18.14 -2.62 -13.39
CA PRO A 30 17.88 -1.19 -13.51
C PRO A 30 16.77 -0.85 -14.52
N GLY A 31 16.12 0.29 -14.31
CA GLY A 31 15.24 0.92 -15.28
C GLY A 31 14.06 0.05 -15.76
N PRO A 32 13.83 -0.06 -17.07
CA PRO A 32 12.69 -0.80 -17.63
C PRO A 32 12.75 -2.31 -17.42
N LEU A 33 13.92 -2.86 -17.14
CA LEU A 33 14.11 -4.28 -16.89
C LEU A 33 13.59 -4.71 -15.50
N ASN A 34 13.39 -3.76 -14.58
CA ASN A 34 12.71 -4.01 -13.31
C ASN A 34 11.20 -4.00 -13.50
N LEU A 35 10.64 -5.06 -14.10
CA LEU A 35 9.21 -5.16 -14.37
C LEU A 35 8.33 -4.97 -13.14
N PRO A 36 8.67 -5.49 -11.94
CA PRO A 36 7.91 -5.18 -10.72
C PRO A 36 7.84 -3.69 -10.41
N ALA A 37 8.94 -2.94 -10.56
CA ALA A 37 8.94 -1.49 -10.35
C ALA A 37 8.20 -0.74 -11.48
N VAL A 38 8.34 -1.18 -12.73
CA VAL A 38 7.60 -0.62 -13.87
C VAL A 38 6.09 -0.72 -13.66
N ARG A 39 5.62 -1.84 -13.11
CA ARG A 39 4.20 -2.06 -12.79
C ARG A 39 3.64 -1.05 -11.80
N MET A 40 4.45 -0.50 -10.91
CA MET A 40 4.00 0.51 -9.95
C MET A 40 3.90 1.93 -10.53
N ARG A 41 4.45 2.19 -11.73
CA ARG A 41 4.43 3.53 -12.34
C ARG A 41 3.03 4.07 -12.62
N PRO A 42 2.07 3.29 -13.17
CA PRO A 42 0.70 3.77 -13.35
C PRO A 42 0.03 4.13 -12.01
N PHE A 43 0.25 3.33 -10.96
CA PHE A 43 -0.24 3.65 -9.61
C PHE A 43 0.34 4.97 -9.11
N ALA A 44 1.66 5.17 -9.24
CA ALA A 44 2.30 6.43 -8.86
C ALA A 44 1.68 7.64 -9.58
N ARG A 45 1.40 7.51 -10.90
CA ARG A 45 0.77 8.57 -11.69
C ARG A 45 -0.66 8.85 -11.23
N SER A 46 -1.48 7.80 -11.06
CA SER A 46 -2.87 7.96 -10.59
C SER A 46 -2.95 8.57 -9.20
N ILE A 47 -2.06 8.16 -8.29
CA ILE A 47 -1.94 8.74 -6.96
C ILE A 47 -1.52 10.20 -7.03
N ALA A 48 -0.50 10.54 -7.80
CA ALA A 48 -0.04 11.92 -7.95
C ALA A 48 -1.17 12.83 -8.48
N VAL A 49 -1.96 12.37 -9.46
CA VAL A 49 -3.12 13.10 -9.96
C VAL A 49 -4.18 13.29 -8.88
N ALA A 50 -4.54 12.22 -8.16
CA ALA A 50 -5.60 12.25 -7.14
C ALA A 50 -5.23 13.07 -5.89
N THR A 51 -3.93 13.24 -5.63
CA THR A 51 -3.42 13.98 -4.46
C THR A 51 -2.93 15.40 -4.81
N GLY A 52 -3.22 15.90 -6.02
CA GLY A 52 -2.82 17.23 -6.46
C GLY A 52 -1.31 17.39 -6.63
N GLY A 53 -0.62 16.29 -6.99
CA GLY A 53 0.83 16.24 -7.07
C GLY A 53 1.45 17.23 -8.03
N GLY A 54 2.46 17.91 -7.54
CA GLY A 54 3.30 18.84 -8.30
C GLY A 54 3.71 20.09 -7.52
N ASP A 55 2.75 20.83 -6.95
CA ASP A 55 3.02 22.13 -6.32
C ASP A 55 2.72 22.14 -4.81
N GLY A 56 3.57 21.45 -4.03
CA GLY A 56 3.56 21.57 -2.56
C GLY A 56 2.61 20.63 -1.81
N GLY A 57 2.00 19.65 -2.47
CA GLY A 57 1.02 18.78 -1.83
C GLY A 57 1.61 17.49 -1.26
N VAL A 58 1.73 16.46 -2.08
CA VAL A 58 2.11 15.11 -1.66
C VAL A 58 3.37 14.63 -2.39
N LEU A 59 4.36 14.18 -1.63
CA LEU A 59 5.53 13.50 -2.19
C LEU A 59 5.19 12.06 -2.57
N VAL A 60 5.35 11.71 -3.84
CA VAL A 60 5.23 10.32 -4.28
C VAL A 60 6.64 9.77 -4.54
N ARG A 61 7.05 8.80 -3.73
CA ARG A 61 8.39 8.19 -3.78
C ARG A 61 8.26 6.67 -3.98
N THR A 62 9.30 6.07 -4.56
CA THR A 62 9.42 4.61 -4.69
C THR A 62 10.62 4.15 -3.89
N ALA A 63 10.41 3.14 -3.03
CA ALA A 63 11.50 2.51 -2.30
C ALA A 63 12.49 1.85 -3.27
N ARG A 64 13.78 1.98 -2.97
CA ARG A 64 14.86 1.30 -3.69
C ARG A 64 15.30 0.10 -2.87
N TYR A 65 15.28 -1.08 -3.48
CA TYR A 65 15.73 -2.30 -2.84
C TYR A 65 17.20 -2.57 -3.15
N ALA A 66 17.93 -2.96 -2.12
CA ALA A 66 19.30 -3.46 -2.26
C ALA A 66 19.31 -4.86 -2.90
N HIS A 67 18.34 -5.68 -2.55
CA HIS A 67 18.18 -7.05 -3.02
C HIS A 67 16.78 -7.28 -3.61
N ARG A 68 16.69 -8.16 -4.63
CA ARG A 68 15.41 -8.45 -5.31
C ARG A 68 14.50 -9.40 -4.54
N GLY A 69 14.99 -10.04 -3.47
CA GLY A 69 14.28 -11.04 -2.68
C GLY A 69 13.98 -10.58 -1.26
N TRP A 70 13.02 -11.26 -0.62
CA TRP A 70 12.73 -11.11 0.81
C TRP A 70 13.87 -11.65 1.69
N ASN A 71 14.43 -12.81 1.28
CA ASN A 71 15.60 -13.47 1.86
C ASN A 71 15.40 -13.97 3.31
N GLY A 72 14.23 -14.52 3.61
CA GLY A 72 13.92 -15.13 4.89
C GLY A 72 14.10 -14.17 6.07
N PRO A 73 14.90 -14.54 7.11
CA PRO A 73 15.12 -13.70 8.29
C PRO A 73 15.84 -12.37 8.04
N ARG A 74 16.44 -12.21 6.85
CA ARG A 74 17.08 -10.94 6.49
C ARG A 74 16.08 -9.82 6.23
N GLU A 75 14.87 -10.15 5.77
CA GLU A 75 13.79 -9.19 5.53
C GLU A 75 14.26 -7.94 4.75
N ASP A 76 15.15 -8.10 3.76
CA ASP A 76 15.84 -7.00 3.08
C ASP A 76 14.88 -5.88 2.62
N PRO A 77 13.70 -6.17 1.99
CA PRO A 77 12.75 -5.14 1.58
C PRO A 77 12.09 -4.38 2.74
N LEU A 78 11.95 -4.99 3.90
CA LEU A 78 11.48 -4.30 5.12
C LEU A 78 12.51 -3.25 5.57
N HIS A 79 13.78 -3.63 5.65
CA HIS A 79 14.85 -2.70 6.01
C HIS A 79 14.98 -1.57 5.00
N ASP A 80 14.80 -1.85 3.71
CA ASP A 80 14.79 -0.84 2.65
C ASP A 80 13.61 0.13 2.79
N ALA A 81 12.42 -0.37 3.16
CA ALA A 81 11.25 0.45 3.42
C ALA A 81 11.46 1.38 4.62
N VAL A 82 11.99 0.86 5.72
CA VAL A 82 12.29 1.68 6.91
C VAL A 82 13.33 2.75 6.59
N ARG A 83 14.42 2.40 5.88
CA ARG A 83 15.41 3.40 5.44
C ARG A 83 14.80 4.49 4.55
N ALA A 84 13.85 4.14 3.69
CA ALA A 84 13.15 5.12 2.85
C ALA A 84 12.24 6.04 3.68
N LEU A 85 11.57 5.52 4.71
CA LEU A 85 10.78 6.31 5.65
C LEU A 85 11.64 7.26 6.48
N ASP A 86 12.78 6.78 6.98
CA ASP A 86 13.76 7.62 7.69
C ASP A 86 14.33 8.73 6.79
N ALA A 87 14.55 8.43 5.52
CA ALA A 87 14.98 9.43 4.54
C ALA A 87 13.90 10.50 4.30
N LEU A 88 12.63 10.09 4.16
CA LEU A 88 11.49 11.01 4.05
C LEU A 88 11.38 11.90 5.30
N ARG A 89 11.56 11.34 6.50
CA ARG A 89 11.56 12.12 7.75
C ARG A 89 12.65 13.19 7.78
N ARG A 90 13.85 12.85 7.30
CA ARG A 90 14.95 13.83 7.20
C ARG A 90 14.70 14.90 6.13
N GLU A 91 14.07 14.52 5.01
CA GLU A 91 13.77 15.42 3.88
C GLU A 91 12.63 16.40 4.21
N ALA A 92 11.57 15.89 4.84
CA ALA A 92 10.26 16.58 4.91
C ALA A 92 9.71 16.71 6.34
N GLY A 93 10.41 16.21 7.35
CA GLY A 93 9.94 16.21 8.74
C GLY A 93 8.89 15.13 9.03
N ASP A 94 8.13 15.34 10.09
CA ASP A 94 7.11 14.38 10.58
C ASP A 94 5.78 14.51 9.81
N ILE A 95 5.83 14.31 8.51
CA ILE A 95 4.63 14.29 7.65
C ILE A 95 3.97 12.92 7.61
N PRO A 96 2.63 12.83 7.48
CA PRO A 96 1.93 11.55 7.34
C PRO A 96 2.32 10.83 6.05
N VAL A 97 2.52 9.51 6.14
CA VAL A 97 2.88 8.65 5.01
C VAL A 97 1.86 7.53 4.84
N VAL A 98 1.41 7.30 3.61
CA VAL A 98 0.71 6.09 3.21
C VAL A 98 1.67 5.19 2.42
N LEU A 99 1.77 3.93 2.85
CA LEU A 99 2.53 2.91 2.13
C LEU A 99 1.64 2.22 1.10
N VAL A 100 2.13 2.10 -0.13
CA VAL A 100 1.45 1.35 -1.20
C VAL A 100 2.37 0.26 -1.71
N GLY A 101 2.05 -0.99 -1.41
CA GLY A 101 2.91 -2.12 -1.74
C GLY A 101 2.25 -3.15 -2.65
N HIS A 102 3.02 -3.79 -3.55
CA HIS A 102 2.57 -4.91 -4.35
C HIS A 102 3.30 -6.19 -3.96
N SER A 103 2.57 -7.30 -3.76
CA SER A 103 3.15 -8.63 -3.52
C SER A 103 4.15 -8.63 -2.34
N MET A 104 5.43 -8.93 -2.56
CA MET A 104 6.51 -8.80 -1.57
C MET A 104 6.61 -7.37 -1.00
N GLY A 105 6.42 -6.34 -1.84
CA GLY A 105 6.42 -4.95 -1.39
C GLY A 105 5.24 -4.63 -0.47
N ALA A 106 4.09 -5.30 -0.63
CA ALA A 106 2.98 -5.17 0.32
C ALA A 106 3.30 -5.82 1.66
N ARG A 107 4.01 -6.96 1.67
CA ARG A 107 4.55 -7.56 2.90
C ARG A 107 5.48 -6.57 3.61
N ALA A 108 6.41 -5.96 2.88
CA ALA A 108 7.32 -4.96 3.44
C ALA A 108 6.57 -3.74 3.99
N ALA A 109 5.52 -3.25 3.30
CA ALA A 109 4.67 -2.16 3.76
C ALA A 109 3.94 -2.50 5.07
N LEU A 110 3.32 -3.69 5.15
CA LEU A 110 2.63 -4.17 6.34
C LEU A 110 3.60 -4.32 7.53
N ARG A 111 4.81 -4.84 7.30
CA ARG A 111 5.84 -5.00 8.33
C ARG A 111 6.43 -3.67 8.78
N ALA A 112 6.56 -2.67 7.89
CA ALA A 112 7.08 -1.34 8.19
C ALA A 112 6.02 -0.39 8.80
N ALA A 113 4.75 -0.81 8.93
CA ALA A 113 3.64 0.04 9.34
C ALA A 113 3.77 0.62 10.76
N GLY A 114 4.58 0.01 11.63
CA GLY A 114 4.90 0.56 12.96
C GLY A 114 5.74 1.84 12.95
N HIS A 115 6.29 2.24 11.81
CA HIS A 115 7.07 3.47 11.73
C HIS A 115 6.19 4.71 12.04
N PRO A 116 6.68 5.70 12.85
CA PRO A 116 5.88 6.85 13.33
C PRO A 116 5.18 7.67 12.24
N LEU A 117 5.79 7.79 11.06
CA LEU A 117 5.20 8.53 9.94
C LEU A 117 4.00 7.81 9.30
N VAL A 118 3.89 6.48 9.44
CA VAL A 118 2.90 5.69 8.69
C VAL A 118 1.51 5.88 9.29
N ARG A 119 0.56 6.30 8.45
CA ARG A 119 -0.87 6.43 8.77
C ARG A 119 -1.66 5.23 8.30
N GLY A 120 -1.30 4.69 7.14
CA GLY A 120 -2.00 3.56 6.57
C GLY A 120 -1.20 2.81 5.53
N VAL A 121 -1.72 1.64 5.17
CA VAL A 121 -1.14 0.73 4.17
C VAL A 121 -2.19 0.34 3.15
N VAL A 122 -1.86 0.46 1.88
CA VAL A 122 -2.63 -0.12 0.77
C VAL A 122 -1.82 -1.28 0.19
N GLY A 123 -2.27 -2.50 0.44
CA GLY A 123 -1.63 -3.72 -0.05
C GLY A 123 -2.30 -4.23 -1.33
N LEU A 124 -1.53 -4.35 -2.40
CA LEU A 124 -1.98 -4.80 -3.73
C LEU A 124 -1.52 -6.24 -3.95
N ALA A 125 -2.46 -7.18 -4.07
CA ALA A 125 -2.17 -8.62 -4.20
C ALA A 125 -1.07 -9.08 -3.21
N PRO A 126 -1.23 -8.81 -1.89
CA PRO A 126 -0.15 -8.91 -0.93
C PRO A 126 0.30 -10.35 -0.69
N TRP A 127 1.58 -10.52 -0.43
CA TRP A 127 2.10 -11.75 0.13
C TRP A 127 2.03 -11.67 1.66
N CYS A 128 1.15 -12.48 2.25
CA CYS A 128 0.85 -12.47 3.68
C CYS A 128 1.13 -13.84 4.32
N PRO A 129 2.38 -14.16 4.71
CA PRO A 129 2.67 -15.35 5.52
C PRO A 129 1.85 -15.37 6.82
N ALA A 130 1.51 -16.57 7.27
CA ALA A 130 0.63 -16.73 8.44
C ALA A 130 1.31 -16.32 9.75
N ASP A 131 2.62 -16.42 9.80
CA ASP A 131 3.50 -16.13 10.93
C ASP A 131 3.97 -14.66 11.00
N ASP A 132 3.71 -13.86 9.96
CA ASP A 132 4.04 -12.44 10.03
C ASP A 132 3.24 -11.76 11.17
N PRO A 133 3.88 -10.92 12.01
CA PRO A 133 3.20 -10.21 13.08
C PRO A 133 2.20 -9.19 12.55
N VAL A 134 1.22 -8.82 13.39
CA VAL A 134 0.20 -7.81 13.08
C VAL A 134 0.15 -6.67 14.10
N ASP A 135 0.88 -6.76 15.21
CA ASP A 135 0.84 -5.78 16.31
C ASP A 135 1.30 -4.38 15.86
N GLN A 136 2.24 -4.32 14.91
CA GLN A 136 2.71 -3.06 14.32
C GLN A 136 1.63 -2.35 13.47
N LEU A 137 0.51 -3.03 13.19
CA LEU A 137 -0.63 -2.46 12.46
C LEU A 137 -1.61 -1.73 13.38
N ALA A 138 -1.48 -1.86 14.70
CA ALA A 138 -2.36 -1.19 15.65
C ALA A 138 -2.43 0.32 15.40
N GLY A 139 -3.66 0.86 15.36
CA GLY A 139 -3.92 2.26 15.06
C GLY A 139 -3.68 2.67 13.60
N ARG A 140 -3.47 1.72 12.68
CA ARG A 140 -3.26 1.99 11.25
C ARG A 140 -4.49 1.58 10.43
N ASP A 141 -4.71 2.31 9.33
CA ASP A 141 -5.66 1.93 8.30
C ASP A 141 -4.99 0.96 7.32
N VAL A 142 -5.55 -0.23 7.19
CA VAL A 142 -5.01 -1.28 6.32
C VAL A 142 -6.07 -1.69 5.30
N VAL A 143 -5.86 -1.28 4.06
CA VAL A 143 -6.73 -1.65 2.95
C VAL A 143 -5.99 -2.59 2.02
N LEU A 144 -6.51 -3.80 1.86
CA LEU A 144 -5.95 -4.80 0.96
C LEU A 144 -6.84 -4.95 -0.27
N LEU A 145 -6.23 -4.93 -1.44
CA LEU A 145 -6.89 -5.23 -2.71
C LEU A 145 -6.35 -6.56 -3.23
N HIS A 146 -7.20 -7.55 -3.48
CA HIS A 146 -6.73 -8.86 -3.91
C HIS A 146 -7.64 -9.47 -4.98
N SER A 147 -7.04 -9.98 -6.05
CA SER A 147 -7.78 -10.73 -7.06
C SER A 147 -8.25 -12.08 -6.52
N THR A 148 -9.53 -12.41 -6.72
CA THR A 148 -10.07 -13.71 -6.32
C THR A 148 -9.48 -14.89 -7.11
N ARG A 149 -8.78 -14.60 -8.23
CA ARG A 149 -8.12 -15.59 -9.11
C ARG A 149 -6.60 -15.49 -9.06
N ASP A 150 -6.05 -14.81 -8.06
CA ASP A 150 -4.60 -14.78 -7.87
C ASP A 150 -4.07 -16.19 -7.59
N ARG A 151 -3.05 -16.60 -8.37
CA ARG A 151 -2.41 -17.92 -8.28
C ARG A 151 -0.98 -17.84 -7.75
N ILE A 152 -0.49 -16.64 -7.49
CA ILE A 152 0.87 -16.38 -6.99
C ILE A 152 0.82 -16.15 -5.48
N THR A 153 -0.08 -15.26 -5.02
CA THR A 153 -0.34 -15.04 -3.60
C THR A 153 -1.78 -15.41 -3.27
N SER A 154 -2.02 -15.86 -2.03
CA SER A 154 -3.32 -16.39 -1.63
C SER A 154 -4.28 -15.29 -1.18
N PRO A 155 -5.45 -15.10 -1.82
CA PRO A 155 -6.48 -14.17 -1.32
C PRO A 155 -6.97 -14.54 0.08
N ARG A 156 -6.99 -15.85 0.42
CA ARG A 156 -7.33 -16.33 1.76
C ARG A 156 -6.30 -15.91 2.81
N ALA A 157 -5.02 -15.73 2.41
CA ALA A 157 -4.01 -15.21 3.32
C ALA A 157 -4.27 -13.74 3.68
N SER A 158 -4.73 -12.94 2.74
CA SER A 158 -5.19 -11.55 3.01
C SER A 158 -6.39 -11.52 3.97
N GLN A 159 -7.37 -12.40 3.79
CA GLN A 159 -8.50 -12.53 4.72
C GLN A 159 -8.04 -12.89 6.14
N ARG A 160 -7.11 -13.87 6.26
CA ARG A 160 -6.55 -14.24 7.56
C ARG A 160 -5.76 -13.09 8.20
N LEU A 161 -5.03 -12.30 7.40
CA LEU A 161 -4.29 -11.16 7.92
C LEU A 161 -5.26 -10.10 8.46
N THR A 162 -6.30 -9.71 7.72
CA THR A 162 -7.29 -8.73 8.20
C THR A 162 -8.02 -9.24 9.44
N ALA A 163 -8.35 -10.54 9.51
CA ALA A 163 -8.98 -11.18 10.67
C ALA A 163 -8.10 -11.15 11.93
N ARG A 164 -6.77 -11.22 11.79
CA ARG A 164 -5.83 -11.11 12.92
C ARG A 164 -5.52 -9.65 13.29
N ALA A 165 -5.41 -8.79 12.28
CA ALA A 165 -5.00 -7.41 12.48
C ALA A 165 -6.10 -6.54 13.14
N ARG A 166 -7.38 -6.82 12.85
CA ARG A 166 -8.50 -6.05 13.41
C ARG A 166 -8.56 -6.15 14.95
N PRO A 167 -8.61 -7.34 15.58
CA PRO A 167 -8.57 -7.44 17.05
C PRO A 167 -7.25 -6.95 17.65
N ALA A 168 -6.16 -6.89 16.89
CA ALA A 168 -4.90 -6.25 17.30
C ALA A 168 -4.93 -4.72 17.21
N GLY A 169 -6.09 -4.11 16.87
CA GLY A 169 -6.28 -2.67 16.88
C GLY A 169 -6.06 -1.97 15.52
N ALA A 170 -5.88 -2.71 14.42
CA ALA A 170 -5.87 -2.13 13.08
C ALA A 170 -7.30 -1.90 12.56
N ARG A 171 -7.52 -0.84 11.80
CA ARG A 171 -8.75 -0.67 11.01
C ARG A 171 -8.53 -1.32 9.66
N THR A 172 -9.30 -2.36 9.33
CA THR A 172 -9.00 -3.19 8.15
C THR A 172 -10.15 -3.25 7.15
N CYS A 173 -9.82 -3.23 5.86
CA CYS A 173 -10.73 -3.48 4.75
C CYS A 173 -10.04 -4.37 3.73
N LEU A 174 -10.75 -5.36 3.18
CA LEU A 174 -10.31 -6.19 2.06
C LEU A 174 -11.24 -6.00 0.88
N VAL A 175 -10.72 -5.55 -0.25
CA VAL A 175 -11.46 -5.46 -1.51
C VAL A 175 -11.11 -6.65 -2.39
N ALA A 176 -12.09 -7.52 -2.62
CA ALA A 176 -11.99 -8.65 -3.54
C ALA A 176 -12.21 -8.17 -4.99
N ILE A 177 -11.30 -8.50 -5.88
CA ILE A 177 -11.38 -8.10 -7.30
C ILE A 177 -11.56 -9.33 -8.16
N ARG A 178 -12.78 -9.49 -8.72
CA ARG A 178 -13.09 -10.60 -9.62
C ARG A 178 -12.45 -10.39 -10.98
N SER A 179 -12.21 -11.49 -11.68
CA SER A 179 -11.72 -11.48 -13.07
C SER A 179 -10.44 -10.70 -13.30
N SER A 180 -9.57 -10.66 -12.28
CA SER A 180 -8.25 -10.05 -12.34
C SER A 180 -7.13 -11.09 -12.11
N ASP A 181 -5.90 -10.64 -11.95
CA ASP A 181 -4.70 -11.46 -11.80
C ASP A 181 -3.71 -10.82 -10.81
N HIS A 182 -2.65 -11.56 -10.44
CA HIS A 182 -1.57 -11.06 -9.57
C HIS A 182 -0.87 -9.83 -10.12
N ALA A 183 -0.74 -9.75 -11.44
CA ALA A 183 -0.05 -8.66 -12.12
C ALA A 183 -0.91 -7.39 -12.22
N MET A 184 -2.21 -7.46 -11.86
CA MET A 184 -3.15 -6.34 -11.91
C MET A 184 -3.32 -5.76 -13.33
N LEU A 185 -3.04 -6.56 -14.37
CA LEU A 185 -3.17 -6.15 -15.75
C LEU A 185 -4.63 -6.21 -16.24
N ARG A 186 -5.38 -7.17 -15.72
CA ARG A 186 -6.82 -7.20 -15.94
C ARG A 186 -7.51 -6.23 -14.99
N ARG A 187 -8.44 -5.43 -15.51
CA ARG A 187 -9.12 -4.35 -14.77
C ARG A 187 -8.15 -3.27 -14.26
N ALA A 188 -7.00 -3.07 -14.94
CA ALA A 188 -5.93 -2.19 -14.49
C ALA A 188 -6.40 -0.78 -14.13
N GLY A 189 -7.29 -0.18 -14.93
CA GLY A 189 -7.86 1.15 -14.65
C GLY A 189 -8.57 1.20 -13.28
N GLN A 190 -9.33 0.16 -12.92
CA GLN A 190 -10.03 0.11 -11.63
C GLN A 190 -9.06 -0.10 -10.46
N TRP A 191 -8.01 -0.92 -10.62
CA TRP A 191 -6.94 -1.01 -9.63
C TRP A 191 -6.29 0.35 -9.36
N HIS A 192 -5.96 1.08 -10.43
CA HIS A 192 -5.29 2.38 -10.31
C HIS A 192 -6.21 3.43 -9.69
N ALA A 193 -7.45 3.54 -10.17
CA ALA A 193 -8.41 4.53 -9.70
C ALA A 193 -8.79 4.31 -8.23
N LEU A 194 -9.14 3.07 -7.86
CA LEU A 194 -9.48 2.74 -6.48
C LEU A 194 -8.30 2.97 -5.52
N THR A 195 -7.09 2.51 -5.89
CA THR A 195 -5.89 2.74 -5.09
C THR A 195 -5.65 4.23 -4.86
N ALA A 196 -5.74 5.04 -5.91
CA ALA A 196 -5.51 6.48 -5.83
C ALA A 196 -6.55 7.17 -4.93
N ARG A 197 -7.84 6.79 -5.06
CA ARG A 197 -8.92 7.32 -4.23
C ARG A 197 -8.77 6.93 -2.75
N ILE A 198 -8.40 5.67 -2.46
CA ILE A 198 -8.12 5.23 -1.09
C ILE A 198 -6.94 6.01 -0.49
N VAL A 199 -5.84 6.13 -1.24
CA VAL A 199 -4.65 6.89 -0.77
C VAL A 199 -5.00 8.34 -0.47
N ALA A 200 -5.75 9.02 -1.34
CA ALA A 200 -6.21 10.39 -1.11
C ALA A 200 -7.08 10.48 0.16
N GLY A 201 -8.00 9.53 0.36
CA GLY A 201 -8.85 9.47 1.56
C GLY A 201 -8.04 9.23 2.83
N LEU A 202 -7.09 8.29 2.83
CA LEU A 202 -6.22 8.01 3.99
C LEU A 202 -5.30 9.19 4.36
N LEU A 203 -5.01 10.06 3.41
CA LEU A 203 -4.26 11.30 3.64
C LEU A 203 -5.17 12.50 4.00
N GLY A 204 -6.51 12.32 4.05
CA GLY A 204 -7.46 13.39 4.33
C GLY A 204 -7.60 14.43 3.19
N LEU A 205 -7.21 14.07 1.97
CA LEU A 205 -7.24 14.95 0.78
C LEU A 205 -8.51 14.78 -0.06
N GLY A 206 -9.39 13.88 0.34
CA GLY A 206 -10.68 13.60 -0.27
C GLY A 206 -11.45 12.55 0.52
N PRO A 207 -12.70 12.25 0.13
CA PRO A 207 -13.47 11.20 0.79
C PRO A 207 -12.96 9.81 0.43
N LEU A 208 -12.94 8.90 1.39
CA LEU A 208 -12.85 7.47 1.11
C LEU A 208 -14.10 7.01 0.33
N PRO A 209 -14.00 5.93 -0.45
CA PRO A 209 -15.22 5.25 -0.91
C PRO A 209 -16.06 4.84 0.31
N GLY A 210 -17.34 5.19 0.34
CA GLY A 210 -18.21 4.97 1.51
C GLY A 210 -18.17 3.55 2.07
N PRO A 211 -18.26 2.47 1.24
CA PRO A 211 -18.11 1.12 1.76
C PRO A 211 -16.74 0.82 2.38
N VAL A 212 -15.65 1.41 1.87
CA VAL A 212 -14.30 1.25 2.46
C VAL A 212 -14.24 1.95 3.82
N GLU A 213 -14.78 3.15 3.90
CA GLU A 213 -14.86 3.90 5.17
C GLU A 213 -15.66 3.13 6.23
N ALA A 214 -16.83 2.59 5.85
CA ALA A 214 -17.65 1.76 6.71
C ALA A 214 -16.92 0.49 7.18
N ALA A 215 -16.19 -0.19 6.29
CA ALA A 215 -15.39 -1.36 6.64
C ALA A 215 -14.25 -1.05 7.62
N LEU A 216 -13.59 0.11 7.46
CA LEU A 216 -12.55 0.59 8.37
C LEU A 216 -13.11 0.98 9.75
N ALA A 217 -14.37 1.40 9.82
CA ALA A 217 -15.05 1.79 11.06
C ALA A 217 -15.62 0.61 11.86
N LEU A 218 -15.56 -0.61 11.33
CA LEU A 218 -16.04 -1.80 12.03
C LEU A 218 -15.30 -2.02 13.36
N PRO A 219 -16.00 -2.48 14.42
CA PRO A 219 -15.38 -2.72 15.71
C PRO A 219 -14.36 -3.88 15.66
N PRO A 220 -13.44 -3.97 16.66
CA PRO A 220 -12.37 -4.97 16.66
C PRO A 220 -12.83 -6.43 16.63
N ASP A 221 -14.01 -6.72 17.16
CA ASP A 221 -14.63 -8.04 17.22
C ASP A 221 -15.50 -8.38 16.00
N ALA A 222 -15.67 -7.45 15.06
CA ALA A 222 -16.46 -7.69 13.86
C ALA A 222 -15.85 -8.84 13.02
N PRO A 223 -16.69 -9.75 12.50
CA PRO A 223 -16.25 -10.81 11.61
C PRO A 223 -15.47 -10.26 10.42
N ALA A 224 -14.40 -10.95 10.00
CA ALA A 224 -13.58 -10.49 8.88
C ALA A 224 -14.36 -10.36 7.55
N VAL A 225 -15.44 -11.13 7.39
CA VAL A 225 -16.32 -11.07 6.22
C VAL A 225 -17.02 -9.72 6.10
N ASP A 226 -17.38 -9.07 7.19
CA ASP A 226 -18.07 -7.78 7.19
C ASP A 226 -17.16 -6.65 6.65
N GLY A 227 -15.84 -6.79 6.82
CA GLY A 227 -14.84 -5.90 6.24
C GLY A 227 -14.32 -6.33 4.87
N THR A 228 -14.99 -7.29 4.21
CA THR A 228 -14.62 -7.78 2.87
C THR A 228 -15.64 -7.30 1.85
N LEU A 229 -15.18 -6.50 0.91
CA LEU A 229 -15.99 -5.86 -0.15
C LEU A 229 -15.71 -6.52 -1.50
N ASP A 230 -16.67 -6.47 -2.40
CA ASP A 230 -16.42 -6.74 -3.83
C ASP A 230 -16.18 -5.41 -4.56
N LEU A 231 -15.17 -5.36 -5.43
CA LEU A 231 -14.89 -4.17 -6.24
C LEU A 231 -16.12 -3.70 -7.04
N ASP A 232 -16.96 -4.64 -7.50
CA ASP A 232 -18.14 -4.33 -8.30
C ASP A 232 -19.23 -3.59 -7.49
N TRP A 233 -19.11 -3.50 -6.17
CA TRP A 233 -19.98 -2.70 -5.29
C TRP A 233 -19.44 -1.28 -5.04
N LEU A 234 -18.25 -0.97 -5.55
CA LEU A 234 -17.61 0.32 -5.37
C LEU A 234 -17.75 1.16 -6.64
N GLU A 235 -18.20 2.38 -6.49
CA GLU A 235 -18.15 3.38 -7.56
C GLU A 235 -16.69 3.83 -7.73
N VAL A 236 -16.04 3.40 -8.81
CA VAL A 236 -14.63 3.64 -9.11
C VAL A 236 -14.46 4.44 -10.40
#